data_211b9b9847367a8cfdf500ddfca4ceb6
#
_entry.id   211b9b9847367a8cfdf500ddfca4ceb6
#
_cell.length_a   1.000
_cell.length_b   1.000
_cell.length_c   1.000
_cell.angle_alpha   90.00
_cell.angle_beta   90.00
_cell.angle_gamma   90.00
#
_symmetry.space_group_name_H-M   'P 1'
#
loop_
_entity.id
_entity.type
_entity.pdbx_description
1 polymer ?
#
loop_
_entity_poly.entity_id
_entity_poly.type
_entity_poly.pdbx_seq_one_letter_code
_entity_poly.pdbx_strand_id
1 'polypeptide(L)'
;MPQLICKNLTLGYDGKTVVSGLNFNVNAGDYLCVVGDNGSGKTTLMKTILKLKEPMSGEVVTRDGLESEIGYLPQQTAIQKDFPASVTEVVRSGCLNRCGLRPFYSKKEKLLAEENMQKLGIASIAKSCYRELSGGQQQRILLARALCAAKKILLLDEPASGLDPKTSAELYDLIAHLNSEGITIIMISHDIAESVKYASHILVIGKNIFFGTKADYLKSDISAEVCRHD
;
A
#
# COMPACT_ATOMS: atom_id res chain seq x y z
N MET A 1 -20.17 -3.48 2.27
CA MET A 1 -19.76 -4.05 3.58
C MET A 1 -18.27 -3.85 3.77
N PRO A 2 -17.83 -3.45 4.98
CA PRO A 2 -16.42 -3.21 5.24
C PRO A 2 -15.58 -4.47 5.00
N GLN A 3 -14.42 -4.28 4.38
CA GLN A 3 -13.40 -5.32 4.22
C GLN A 3 -12.44 -5.34 5.40
N LEU A 4 -12.22 -4.18 6.01
CA LEU A 4 -11.33 -3.98 7.15
C LEU A 4 -11.98 -2.99 8.12
N ILE A 5 -11.92 -3.29 9.42
CA ILE A 5 -12.41 -2.42 10.50
C ILE A 5 -11.34 -2.34 11.57
N CYS A 6 -10.95 -1.14 11.95
CA CYS A 6 -10.10 -0.87 13.11
C CYS A 6 -10.96 -0.29 14.24
N LYS A 7 -10.93 -0.92 15.43
CA LYS A 7 -11.72 -0.52 16.58
C LYS A 7 -10.83 -0.18 17.78
N ASN A 8 -10.90 1.06 18.22
CA ASN A 8 -10.16 1.60 19.37
C ASN A 8 -8.67 1.23 19.37
N LEU A 9 -8.07 1.25 18.17
CA LEU A 9 -6.73 0.73 17.96
C LEU A 9 -5.70 1.66 18.61
N THR A 10 -4.84 1.12 19.46
CA THR A 10 -3.69 1.78 20.04
C THR A 10 -2.41 1.14 19.55
N LEU A 11 -1.54 1.95 18.96
CA LEU A 11 -0.28 1.51 18.35
C LEU A 11 0.91 2.10 19.09
N GLY A 12 2.00 1.35 19.18
CA GLY A 12 3.22 1.81 19.84
C GLY A 12 4.39 0.84 19.69
N TYR A 13 5.52 1.20 20.28
CA TYR A 13 6.74 0.40 20.35
C TYR A 13 7.32 0.43 21.76
N ASP A 14 7.82 -0.72 22.23
CA ASP A 14 8.52 -0.85 23.50
C ASP A 14 7.79 -0.20 24.69
N GLY A 15 6.48 -0.42 24.76
CA GLY A 15 5.62 0.15 25.79
C GLY A 15 5.26 1.64 25.63
N LYS A 16 5.79 2.33 24.60
CA LYS A 16 5.45 3.72 24.30
C LYS A 16 4.33 3.79 23.27
N THR A 17 3.23 4.42 23.64
CA THR A 17 2.12 4.70 22.72
C THR A 17 2.53 5.77 21.71
N VAL A 18 2.29 5.50 20.42
CA VAL A 18 2.50 6.44 19.31
C VAL A 18 1.17 7.06 18.90
N VAL A 19 0.13 6.27 18.81
CA VAL A 19 -1.24 6.72 18.50
C VAL A 19 -2.25 5.86 19.23
N SER A 20 -3.35 6.45 19.70
CA SER A 20 -4.41 5.75 20.42
C SER A 20 -5.79 6.15 19.91
N GLY A 21 -6.75 5.22 20.05
CA GLY A 21 -8.15 5.48 19.75
C GLY A 21 -8.48 5.56 18.27
N LEU A 22 -7.68 4.93 17.38
CA LEU A 22 -7.99 4.87 15.96
C LEU A 22 -9.25 4.05 15.72
N ASN A 23 -10.22 4.68 15.06
CA ASN A 23 -11.47 4.05 14.65
C ASN A 23 -11.73 4.40 13.18
N PHE A 24 -11.68 3.40 12.31
CA PHE A 24 -12.01 3.58 10.90
C PHE A 24 -12.38 2.26 10.25
N ASN A 25 -13.00 2.33 9.09
CA ASN A 25 -13.35 1.17 8.27
C ASN A 25 -13.02 1.42 6.80
N VAL A 26 -12.71 0.36 6.08
CA VAL A 26 -12.43 0.39 4.64
C VAL A 26 -13.38 -0.55 3.94
N ASN A 27 -14.15 -0.04 2.99
CA ASN A 27 -15.08 -0.82 2.17
C ASN A 27 -14.41 -1.31 0.89
N ALA A 28 -15.06 -2.25 0.23
CA ALA A 28 -14.60 -2.71 -1.09
C ALA A 28 -14.60 -1.55 -2.10
N GLY A 29 -13.48 -1.37 -2.80
CA GLY A 29 -13.30 -0.30 -3.78
C GLY A 29 -12.92 1.06 -3.19
N ASP A 30 -12.81 1.20 -1.86
CA ASP A 30 -12.31 2.44 -1.27
C ASP A 30 -10.85 2.69 -1.66
N TYR A 31 -10.51 3.97 -1.80
CA TYR A 31 -9.12 4.45 -1.86
C TYR A 31 -8.88 5.27 -0.59
N LEU A 32 -8.31 4.63 0.43
CA LEU A 32 -7.94 5.28 1.70
C LEU A 32 -6.51 5.83 1.60
N CYS A 33 -6.37 7.14 1.75
CA CYS A 33 -5.07 7.79 1.93
C CYS A 33 -4.81 8.01 3.42
N VAL A 34 -3.66 7.51 3.91
CA VAL A 34 -3.18 7.67 5.29
C VAL A 34 -2.07 8.71 5.30
N VAL A 35 -2.32 9.83 5.94
CA VAL A 35 -1.40 10.98 6.02
C VAL A 35 -1.06 11.31 7.47
N GLY A 36 0.00 12.06 7.69
CA GLY A 36 0.45 12.51 9.02
C GLY A 36 1.96 12.63 9.09
N ASP A 37 2.46 13.24 10.16
CA ASP A 37 3.88 13.53 10.39
C ASP A 37 4.76 12.27 10.43
N ASN A 38 6.07 12.46 10.25
CA ASN A 38 7.03 11.38 10.46
C ASN A 38 6.97 10.89 11.91
N GLY A 39 6.94 9.56 12.09
CA GLY A 39 6.81 8.95 13.42
C GLY A 39 5.39 8.93 14.00
N SER A 40 4.36 9.41 13.29
CA SER A 40 2.96 9.39 13.77
C SER A 40 2.35 7.99 13.87
N GLY A 41 3.02 6.94 13.36
CA GLY A 41 2.53 5.56 13.46
C GLY A 41 1.96 4.97 12.17
N LYS A 42 2.05 5.65 11.03
CA LYS A 42 1.53 5.18 9.73
C LYS A 42 2.05 3.80 9.34
N THR A 43 3.37 3.62 9.33
CA THR A 43 3.99 2.31 9.03
C THR A 43 3.68 1.26 10.11
N THR A 44 3.51 1.69 11.38
CA THR A 44 3.05 0.79 12.45
C THR A 44 1.63 0.31 12.17
N LEU A 45 0.74 1.19 11.75
CA LEU A 45 -0.62 0.83 11.34
C LEU A 45 -0.60 -0.22 10.20
N MET A 46 0.21 0.00 9.15
CA MET A 46 0.35 -0.97 8.06
C MET A 46 0.82 -2.35 8.55
N LYS A 47 1.85 -2.37 9.41
CA LYS A 47 2.34 -3.62 10.01
C LYS A 47 1.28 -4.31 10.86
N THR A 48 0.44 -3.55 11.57
CA THR A 48 -0.66 -4.09 12.37
C THR A 48 -1.78 -4.65 11.50
N ILE A 49 -2.16 -3.97 10.42
CA ILE A 49 -3.13 -4.48 9.44
C ILE A 49 -2.63 -5.79 8.80
N LEU A 50 -1.32 -5.90 8.53
CA LEU A 50 -0.69 -7.10 7.99
C LEU A 50 -0.46 -8.20 9.04
N LYS A 51 -0.85 -7.99 10.30
CA LYS A 51 -0.57 -8.89 11.44
C LYS A 51 0.93 -9.19 11.65
N LEU A 52 1.79 -8.31 11.18
CA LEU A 52 3.24 -8.35 11.42
C LEU A 52 3.60 -7.75 12.78
N LYS A 53 2.65 -7.06 13.42
CA LYS A 53 2.78 -6.46 14.73
C LYS A 53 1.42 -6.44 15.42
N GLU A 54 1.39 -6.89 16.68
CA GLU A 54 0.19 -6.79 17.52
C GLU A 54 -0.04 -5.34 17.97
N PRO A 55 -1.28 -4.87 18.02
CA PRO A 55 -1.61 -3.59 18.64
C PRO A 55 -1.40 -3.64 20.16
N MET A 56 -1.19 -2.49 20.78
CA MET A 56 -1.13 -2.41 22.26
C MET A 56 -2.53 -2.60 22.87
N SER A 57 -3.59 -2.14 22.18
CA SER A 57 -4.99 -2.39 22.52
C SER A 57 -5.87 -2.16 21.29
N GLY A 58 -7.12 -2.59 21.38
CA GLY A 58 -8.07 -2.55 20.26
C GLY A 58 -7.90 -3.74 19.33
N GLU A 59 -8.59 -3.72 18.22
CA GLU A 59 -8.58 -4.84 17.27
C GLU A 59 -8.63 -4.37 15.80
N VAL A 60 -8.00 -5.16 14.94
CA VAL A 60 -8.17 -5.09 13.49
C VAL A 60 -8.99 -6.30 13.05
N VAL A 61 -10.20 -6.05 12.59
CA VAL A 61 -11.10 -7.09 12.08
C VAL A 61 -11.08 -7.04 10.56
N THR A 62 -10.68 -8.13 9.95
CA THR A 62 -10.78 -8.34 8.51
C THR A 62 -11.94 -9.30 8.23
N ARG A 63 -12.61 -9.12 7.10
CA ARG A 63 -13.62 -10.10 6.66
C ARG A 63 -12.93 -11.46 6.44
N ASP A 64 -13.61 -12.55 6.76
CA ASP A 64 -13.07 -13.91 6.70
C ASP A 64 -12.25 -14.20 5.45
N GLY A 65 -11.01 -14.64 5.65
CA GLY A 65 -10.07 -15.00 4.58
C GLY A 65 -9.38 -13.84 3.86
N LEU A 66 -9.70 -12.58 4.16
CA LEU A 66 -9.11 -11.40 3.50
C LEU A 66 -7.62 -11.18 3.86
N GLU A 67 -7.17 -11.72 4.98
CA GLU A 67 -5.79 -11.54 5.46
C GLU A 67 -4.75 -12.11 4.48
N SER A 68 -5.06 -13.26 3.86
CA SER A 68 -4.24 -13.87 2.81
C SER A 68 -4.43 -13.23 1.42
N GLU A 69 -5.28 -12.22 1.32
CA GLU A 69 -5.65 -11.55 0.07
C GLU A 69 -5.12 -10.11 -0.02
N ILE A 70 -4.31 -9.68 0.97
CA ILE A 70 -3.66 -8.37 1.00
C ILE A 70 -2.32 -8.45 0.29
N GLY A 71 -2.14 -7.61 -0.73
CA GLY A 71 -0.84 -7.35 -1.34
C GLY A 71 -0.17 -6.17 -0.65
N TYR A 72 1.12 -6.26 -0.38
CA TYR A 72 1.87 -5.21 0.29
C TYR A 72 3.06 -4.75 -0.55
N LEU A 73 3.13 -3.44 -0.76
CA LEU A 73 4.30 -2.76 -1.32
C LEU A 73 4.93 -1.94 -0.18
N PRO A 74 6.04 -2.42 0.40
CA PRO A 74 6.77 -1.70 1.44
C PRO A 74 7.53 -0.51 0.87
N GLN A 75 7.84 0.46 1.74
CA GLN A 75 8.79 1.52 1.41
C GLN A 75 10.13 0.90 0.97
N GLN A 76 10.64 1.33 -0.18
CA GLN A 76 11.82 0.74 -0.80
C GLN A 76 13.10 1.18 -0.08
N THR A 77 13.90 0.22 0.35
CA THR A 77 15.24 0.47 0.93
C THR A 77 16.34 0.42 -0.14
N ALA A 78 17.50 1.03 0.14
CA ALA A 78 18.66 1.01 -0.76
C ALA A 78 19.11 -0.44 -1.09
N ILE A 79 19.09 -1.34 -0.10
CA ILE A 79 19.48 -2.75 -0.28
C ILE A 79 18.53 -3.48 -1.25
N GLN A 80 17.25 -3.15 -1.24
CA GLN A 80 16.28 -3.76 -2.13
C GLN A 80 16.47 -3.31 -3.59
N LYS A 81 17.03 -2.12 -3.83
CA LYS A 81 17.31 -1.61 -5.17
C LYS A 81 18.39 -2.41 -5.90
N ASP A 82 19.33 -2.99 -5.16
CA ASP A 82 20.46 -3.74 -5.69
C ASP A 82 20.23 -5.25 -5.85
N PHE A 83 18.96 -5.70 -5.79
CA PHE A 83 18.66 -7.13 -5.83
C PHE A 83 18.94 -7.74 -7.21
N PRO A 84 19.84 -8.76 -7.32
CA PRO A 84 20.31 -9.31 -8.60
C PRO A 84 19.37 -10.40 -9.12
N ALA A 85 18.09 -10.08 -9.36
CA ALA A 85 17.12 -11.00 -9.92
C ALA A 85 16.49 -10.42 -11.19
N SER A 86 15.95 -11.27 -12.04
CA SER A 86 15.14 -10.82 -13.18
C SER A 86 13.80 -10.26 -12.73
N VAL A 87 13.23 -9.35 -13.53
CA VAL A 87 11.88 -8.82 -13.31
C VAL A 87 10.86 -9.94 -13.08
N THR A 88 10.92 -10.99 -13.92
CA THR A 88 10.04 -12.15 -13.79
C THR A 88 10.15 -12.83 -12.44
N GLU A 89 11.35 -13.01 -11.90
CA GLU A 89 11.56 -13.64 -10.59
C GLU A 89 11.01 -12.76 -9.47
N VAL A 90 11.25 -11.45 -9.52
CA VAL A 90 10.71 -10.51 -8.53
C VAL A 90 9.19 -10.53 -8.55
N VAL A 91 8.55 -10.43 -9.71
CA VAL A 91 7.07 -10.43 -9.81
C VAL A 91 6.48 -11.75 -9.34
N ARG A 92 7.04 -12.90 -9.79
CA ARG A 92 6.57 -14.23 -9.38
C ARG A 92 6.71 -14.49 -7.90
N SER A 93 7.68 -13.88 -7.22
CA SER A 93 7.82 -14.00 -5.77
C SER A 93 6.56 -13.53 -5.00
N GLY A 94 5.75 -12.65 -5.58
CA GLY A 94 4.44 -12.27 -5.05
C GLY A 94 3.43 -13.40 -4.98
N CYS A 95 3.64 -14.49 -5.73
CA CYS A 95 2.76 -15.66 -5.71
C CYS A 95 3.12 -16.71 -4.65
N LEU A 96 4.19 -16.51 -3.84
CA LEU A 96 4.66 -17.50 -2.87
C LEU A 96 3.59 -17.91 -1.85
N ASN A 97 2.75 -16.96 -1.41
CA ASN A 97 1.63 -17.24 -0.51
C ASN A 97 0.59 -18.21 -1.09
N ARG A 98 0.57 -18.39 -2.42
CA ARG A 98 -0.35 -19.29 -3.14
C ARG A 98 0.25 -20.67 -3.38
N CYS A 99 1.56 -20.81 -3.24
CA CYS A 99 2.27 -22.06 -3.52
C CYS A 99 2.05 -23.12 -2.43
N GLY A 100 1.76 -22.72 -1.19
CA GLY A 100 1.72 -23.62 -0.05
C GLY A 100 3.07 -24.34 0.10
N LEU A 101 3.06 -25.67 0.14
CA LEU A 101 4.27 -26.50 0.24
C LEU A 101 4.89 -26.87 -1.12
N ARG A 102 4.37 -26.36 -2.22
CA ARG A 102 4.89 -26.67 -3.57
C ARG A 102 6.19 -25.93 -3.84
N PRO A 103 7.26 -26.60 -4.34
CA PRO A 103 8.53 -25.96 -4.63
C PRO A 103 8.53 -25.16 -5.95
N PHE A 104 7.50 -25.30 -6.80
CA PHE A 104 7.42 -24.67 -8.11
C PHE A 104 6.08 -23.93 -8.31
N TYR A 105 6.13 -22.82 -9.06
CA TYR A 105 4.94 -22.09 -9.49
C TYR A 105 4.12 -22.90 -10.51
N SER A 106 2.82 -22.96 -10.30
CA SER A 106 1.87 -23.55 -11.25
C SER A 106 1.72 -22.68 -12.53
N LYS A 107 1.06 -23.22 -13.55
CA LYS A 107 0.72 -22.45 -14.75
C LYS A 107 -0.13 -21.22 -14.44
N LYS A 108 -1.07 -21.31 -13.45
CA LYS A 108 -1.93 -20.20 -13.04
C LYS A 108 -1.12 -19.06 -12.43
N GLU A 109 -0.15 -19.34 -11.57
CA GLU A 109 0.69 -18.32 -10.93
C GLU A 109 1.63 -17.65 -11.93
N LYS A 110 2.17 -18.42 -12.90
CA LYS A 110 2.97 -17.87 -13.99
C LYS A 110 2.16 -16.93 -14.87
N LEU A 111 0.95 -17.35 -15.26
CA LEU A 111 0.04 -16.51 -16.05
C LEU A 111 -0.37 -15.24 -15.30
N LEU A 112 -0.73 -15.34 -14.01
CA LEU A 112 -1.05 -14.17 -13.19
C LEU A 112 0.11 -13.17 -13.14
N ALA A 113 1.34 -13.63 -13.00
CA ALA A 113 2.51 -12.76 -13.02
C ALA A 113 2.69 -12.09 -14.39
N GLU A 114 2.47 -12.81 -15.48
CA GLU A 114 2.53 -12.28 -16.85
C GLU A 114 1.45 -11.22 -17.10
N GLU A 115 0.21 -11.48 -16.70
CA GLU A 115 -0.91 -10.53 -16.79
C GLU A 115 -0.61 -9.24 -16.00
N ASN A 116 -0.10 -9.35 -14.77
CA ASN A 116 0.27 -8.18 -13.98
C ASN A 116 1.45 -7.42 -14.59
N MET A 117 2.43 -8.09 -15.18
CA MET A 117 3.52 -7.42 -15.90
C MET A 117 3.00 -6.67 -17.14
N GLN A 118 2.04 -7.22 -17.87
CA GLN A 118 1.40 -6.55 -19.00
C GLN A 118 0.60 -5.34 -18.54
N LYS A 119 -0.25 -5.51 -17.51
CA LYS A 119 -1.08 -4.45 -16.92
C LYS A 119 -0.25 -3.24 -16.48
N LEU A 120 0.94 -3.47 -15.91
CA LEU A 120 1.82 -2.41 -15.44
C LEU A 120 2.86 -1.93 -16.48
N GLY A 121 2.77 -2.41 -17.71
CA GLY A 121 3.62 -1.97 -18.83
C GLY A 121 5.09 -2.37 -18.71
N ILE A 122 5.39 -3.47 -18.00
CA ILE A 122 6.76 -3.95 -17.75
C ILE A 122 7.06 -5.31 -18.41
N ALA A 123 6.16 -5.84 -19.25
CA ALA A 123 6.34 -7.13 -19.91
C ALA A 123 7.55 -7.14 -20.86
N SER A 124 7.86 -6.03 -21.52
CA SER A 124 9.00 -5.92 -22.43
C SER A 124 10.37 -6.05 -21.74
N ILE A 125 10.43 -5.75 -20.43
CA ILE A 125 11.65 -5.84 -19.61
C ILE A 125 11.67 -7.06 -18.69
N ALA A 126 10.79 -8.05 -18.90
CA ALA A 126 10.61 -9.22 -18.03
C ALA A 126 11.91 -10.01 -17.73
N LYS A 127 12.87 -10.00 -18.66
CA LYS A 127 14.17 -10.69 -18.55
C LYS A 127 15.30 -9.81 -18.04
N SER A 128 15.09 -8.49 -17.92
CA SER A 128 16.10 -7.54 -17.46
C SER A 128 16.41 -7.77 -15.98
N CYS A 129 17.62 -7.42 -15.56
CA CYS A 129 18.02 -7.45 -14.16
C CYS A 129 17.38 -6.28 -13.41
N TYR A 130 16.71 -6.53 -12.28
CA TYR A 130 15.98 -5.54 -11.50
C TYR A 130 16.83 -4.33 -11.09
N ARG A 131 18.06 -4.57 -10.63
CA ARG A 131 18.98 -3.50 -10.17
C ARG A 131 19.41 -2.51 -11.28
N GLU A 132 19.28 -2.90 -12.55
CA GLU A 132 19.70 -2.10 -13.70
C GLU A 132 18.59 -1.16 -14.20
N LEU A 133 17.43 -1.21 -13.56
CA LEU A 133 16.24 -0.48 -13.99
C LEU A 133 16.10 0.87 -13.28
N SER A 134 15.39 1.79 -13.94
CA SER A 134 15.04 3.09 -13.33
C SER A 134 14.16 2.91 -12.10
N GLY A 135 14.15 3.90 -11.18
CA GLY A 135 13.33 3.87 -9.98
C GLY A 135 11.84 3.65 -10.29
N GLY A 136 11.31 4.31 -11.31
CA GLY A 136 9.92 4.13 -11.73
C GLY A 136 9.61 2.72 -12.25
N GLN A 137 10.54 2.11 -13.01
CA GLN A 137 10.41 0.73 -13.45
C GLN A 137 10.45 -0.23 -12.26
N GLN A 138 11.36 -0.01 -11.32
CA GLN A 138 11.45 -0.80 -10.09
C GLN A 138 10.15 -0.73 -9.28
N GLN A 139 9.54 0.46 -9.12
CA GLN A 139 8.27 0.63 -8.42
C GLN A 139 7.11 -0.10 -9.13
N ARG A 140 7.02 -0.02 -10.45
CA ARG A 140 6.02 -0.79 -11.22
C ARG A 140 6.20 -2.30 -11.03
N ILE A 141 7.43 -2.80 -10.93
CA ILE A 141 7.74 -4.22 -10.67
C ILE A 141 7.30 -4.62 -9.27
N LEU A 142 7.58 -3.81 -8.25
CA LEU A 142 7.14 -4.08 -6.89
C LEU A 142 5.63 -4.02 -6.75
N LEU A 143 4.96 -3.12 -7.49
CA LEU A 143 3.51 -3.08 -7.57
C LEU A 143 2.95 -4.33 -8.23
N ALA A 144 3.56 -4.83 -9.33
CA ALA A 144 3.19 -6.10 -9.97
C ALA A 144 3.34 -7.29 -9.00
N ARG A 145 4.41 -7.31 -8.23
CA ARG A 145 4.64 -8.31 -7.18
C ARG A 145 3.54 -8.25 -6.13
N ALA A 146 3.19 -7.05 -5.65
CA ALA A 146 2.12 -6.87 -4.67
C ALA A 146 0.75 -7.32 -5.23
N LEU A 147 0.45 -7.03 -6.51
CA LEU A 147 -0.74 -7.52 -7.20
C LEU A 147 -0.80 -9.04 -7.30
N CYS A 148 0.32 -9.72 -7.49
CA CYS A 148 0.37 -11.19 -7.46
C CYS A 148 -0.02 -11.77 -6.10
N ALA A 149 0.29 -11.07 -5.01
CA ALA A 149 -0.11 -11.46 -3.65
C ALA A 149 -1.57 -11.07 -3.37
N ALA A 150 -1.99 -9.90 -3.84
CA ALA A 150 -3.31 -9.34 -3.61
C ALA A 150 -4.40 -10.11 -4.37
N LYS A 151 -5.61 -10.13 -3.77
CA LYS A 151 -6.84 -10.43 -4.49
C LYS A 151 -7.83 -9.27 -4.42
N LYS A 152 -7.82 -8.50 -3.32
CA LYS A 152 -8.83 -7.46 -3.05
C LYS A 152 -8.27 -6.16 -2.49
N ILE A 153 -7.18 -6.21 -1.71
CA ILE A 153 -6.62 -5.05 -1.03
C ILE A 153 -5.15 -4.90 -1.38
N LEU A 154 -4.74 -3.70 -1.73
CA LEU A 154 -3.34 -3.28 -1.83
C LEU A 154 -3.02 -2.30 -0.71
N LEU A 155 -1.99 -2.62 0.07
CA LEU A 155 -1.34 -1.74 1.03
C LEU A 155 -0.07 -1.18 0.38
N LEU A 156 0.02 0.14 0.28
CA LEU A 156 1.13 0.83 -0.38
C LEU A 156 1.77 1.80 0.62
N ASP A 157 3.05 1.56 0.95
CA ASP A 157 3.81 2.40 1.88
C ASP A 157 4.77 3.29 1.10
N GLU A 158 4.39 4.55 0.89
CA GLU A 158 5.12 5.58 0.15
C GLU A 158 5.57 5.12 -1.26
N PRO A 159 4.64 4.70 -2.13
CA PRO A 159 4.99 4.07 -3.40
C PRO A 159 5.75 5.00 -4.37
N ALA A 160 5.59 6.31 -4.25
CA ALA A 160 6.24 7.29 -5.12
C ALA A 160 7.51 7.93 -4.51
N SER A 161 7.94 7.48 -3.33
CA SER A 161 9.10 8.06 -2.64
C SER A 161 10.37 7.96 -3.48
N GLY A 162 11.05 9.10 -3.68
CA GLY A 162 12.31 9.19 -4.42
C GLY A 162 12.16 9.10 -5.94
N LEU A 163 10.95 9.21 -6.48
CA LEU A 163 10.70 9.36 -7.91
C LEU A 163 10.62 10.84 -8.30
N ASP A 164 10.91 11.15 -9.56
CA ASP A 164 10.65 12.47 -10.12
C ASP A 164 9.14 12.73 -10.24
N PRO A 165 8.70 14.02 -10.30
CA PRO A 165 7.28 14.38 -10.29
C PRO A 165 6.46 13.72 -11.41
N LYS A 166 7.03 13.59 -12.61
CA LYS A 166 6.33 12.98 -13.75
C LYS A 166 6.10 11.50 -13.53
N THR A 167 7.15 10.77 -13.12
CA THR A 167 7.07 9.34 -12.84
C THR A 167 6.14 9.06 -11.65
N SER A 168 6.12 9.94 -10.64
CA SER A 168 5.20 9.87 -9.50
C SER A 168 3.75 10.01 -9.97
N ALA A 169 3.43 11.00 -10.79
CA ALA A 169 2.07 11.18 -11.31
C ALA A 169 1.61 9.96 -12.13
N GLU A 170 2.46 9.44 -13.02
CA GLU A 170 2.17 8.22 -13.80
C GLU A 170 1.89 7.01 -12.88
N LEU A 171 2.61 6.89 -11.76
CA LEU A 171 2.40 5.80 -10.79
C LEU A 171 1.07 5.98 -10.04
N TYR A 172 0.71 7.20 -9.63
CA TYR A 172 -0.59 7.48 -8.99
C TYR A 172 -1.76 7.22 -9.94
N ASP A 173 -1.66 7.62 -11.22
CA ASP A 173 -2.67 7.31 -12.23
C ASP A 173 -2.86 5.80 -12.41
N LEU A 174 -1.76 5.05 -12.42
CA LEU A 174 -1.78 3.59 -12.49
C LEU A 174 -2.47 2.95 -11.27
N ILE A 175 -2.18 3.44 -10.05
CA ILE A 175 -2.82 2.97 -8.81
C ILE A 175 -4.32 3.32 -8.83
N ALA A 176 -4.68 4.52 -9.28
CA ALA A 176 -6.08 4.93 -9.43
C ALA A 176 -6.83 4.07 -10.45
N HIS A 177 -6.18 3.69 -11.55
CA HIS A 177 -6.75 2.74 -12.51
C HIS A 177 -7.01 1.37 -11.88
N LEU A 178 -6.08 0.83 -11.10
CA LEU A 178 -6.27 -0.42 -10.35
C LEU A 178 -7.45 -0.32 -9.37
N ASN A 179 -7.63 0.83 -8.71
CA ASN A 179 -8.78 1.06 -7.84
C ASN A 179 -10.09 1.09 -8.63
N SER A 180 -10.12 1.71 -9.81
CA SER A 180 -11.31 1.73 -10.67
C SER A 180 -11.71 0.34 -11.18
N GLU A 181 -10.79 -0.61 -11.22
CA GLU A 181 -11.05 -2.03 -11.51
C GLU A 181 -11.57 -2.81 -10.27
N GLY A 182 -11.78 -2.13 -9.14
CA GLY A 182 -12.38 -2.69 -7.93
C GLY A 182 -11.38 -3.15 -6.87
N ILE A 183 -10.07 -2.89 -7.04
CA ILE A 183 -9.07 -3.16 -6.00
C ILE A 183 -9.18 -2.06 -4.94
N THR A 184 -9.31 -2.46 -3.68
CA THR A 184 -9.28 -1.53 -2.54
C THR A 184 -7.84 -1.10 -2.28
N ILE A 185 -7.61 0.20 -2.17
CA ILE A 185 -6.28 0.78 -1.93
C ILE A 185 -6.22 1.37 -0.52
N ILE A 186 -5.16 1.05 0.20
CA ILE A 186 -4.78 1.74 1.44
C ILE A 186 -3.34 2.22 1.23
N MET A 187 -3.14 3.52 1.16
CA MET A 187 -1.85 4.11 0.81
C MET A 187 -1.38 5.10 1.85
N ILE A 188 -0.13 4.94 2.31
CA ILE A 188 0.59 6.01 3.00
C ILE A 188 1.26 6.88 1.94
N SER A 189 1.12 8.20 2.09
CA SER A 189 1.84 9.15 1.26
C SER A 189 2.27 10.37 2.08
N HIS A 190 3.43 10.92 1.72
CA HIS A 190 3.88 12.23 2.17
C HIS A 190 3.45 13.33 1.19
N ASP A 191 3.25 13.01 -0.07
CA ASP A 191 2.66 13.93 -1.04
C ASP A 191 1.14 13.96 -0.88
N ILE A 192 0.69 14.85 0.01
CA ILE A 192 -0.71 14.96 0.38
C ILE A 192 -1.54 15.47 -0.78
N ALA A 193 -1.04 16.47 -1.52
CA ALA A 193 -1.76 17.10 -2.61
C ALA A 193 -2.11 16.10 -3.71
N GLU A 194 -1.14 15.32 -4.18
CA GLU A 194 -1.37 14.30 -5.20
C GLU A 194 -2.20 13.13 -4.64
N SER A 195 -1.92 12.66 -3.43
CA SER A 195 -2.61 11.52 -2.85
C SER A 195 -4.09 11.77 -2.58
N VAL A 196 -4.43 12.96 -2.07
CA VAL A 196 -5.82 13.39 -1.81
C VAL A 196 -6.61 13.50 -3.12
N LYS A 197 -5.96 13.80 -4.23
CA LYS A 197 -6.60 13.90 -5.55
C LYS A 197 -7.37 12.63 -5.93
N TYR A 198 -6.81 11.47 -5.65
CA TYR A 198 -7.35 10.16 -6.02
C TYR A 198 -8.15 9.48 -4.89
N ALA A 199 -7.94 9.89 -3.64
CA ALA A 199 -8.55 9.26 -2.49
C ALA A 199 -10.08 9.44 -2.44
N SER A 200 -10.79 8.41 -1.99
CA SER A 200 -12.19 8.48 -1.58
C SER A 200 -12.32 8.85 -0.10
N HIS A 201 -11.40 8.36 0.72
CA HIS A 201 -11.35 8.59 2.17
C HIS A 201 -9.95 8.99 2.61
N ILE A 202 -9.87 9.79 3.67
CA ILE A 202 -8.63 10.26 4.28
C ILE A 202 -8.60 9.85 5.75
N LEU A 203 -7.46 9.32 6.19
CA LEU A 203 -7.12 9.09 7.58
C LEU A 203 -5.91 9.94 7.94
N VAL A 204 -6.08 10.93 8.80
CA VAL A 204 -4.98 11.72 9.36
C VAL A 204 -4.57 11.10 10.69
N ILE A 205 -3.28 10.81 10.83
CA ILE A 205 -2.68 10.30 12.08
C ILE A 205 -1.69 11.34 12.58
N GLY A 206 -2.02 11.98 13.70
CA GLY A 206 -1.22 13.03 14.29
C GLY A 206 -1.75 13.44 15.66
N LYS A 207 -1.51 14.70 16.06
CA LYS A 207 -2.10 15.27 17.29
C LYS A 207 -3.62 15.22 17.25
N ASN A 208 -4.20 15.51 16.10
CA ASN A 208 -5.62 15.39 15.81
C ASN A 208 -5.81 14.22 14.86
N ILE A 209 -6.63 13.25 15.26
CA ILE A 209 -7.00 12.12 14.41
C ILE A 209 -8.25 12.50 13.63
N PHE A 210 -8.23 12.29 12.32
CA PHE A 210 -9.40 12.48 11.47
C PHE A 210 -9.58 11.25 10.59
N PHE A 211 -10.81 10.81 10.46
CA PHE A 211 -11.22 9.83 9.44
C PHE A 211 -12.54 10.28 8.81
N GLY A 212 -12.59 10.38 7.50
CA GLY A 212 -13.79 10.79 6.78
C GLY A 212 -13.61 10.72 5.27
N THR A 213 -14.64 11.15 4.56
CA THR A 213 -14.57 11.28 3.10
C THR A 213 -13.60 12.40 2.71
N LYS A 214 -13.11 12.34 1.46
CA LYS A 214 -12.33 13.44 0.87
C LYS A 214 -13.05 14.79 0.99
N ALA A 215 -14.38 14.81 0.79
CA ALA A 215 -15.17 16.04 0.88
C ALA A 215 -15.21 16.61 2.30
N ASP A 216 -15.28 15.74 3.32
CA ASP A 216 -15.25 16.15 4.73
C ASP A 216 -13.86 16.66 5.12
N TYR A 217 -12.80 15.98 4.66
CA TYR A 217 -11.42 16.39 4.89
C TYR A 217 -11.16 17.80 4.34
N LEU A 218 -11.54 18.08 3.09
CA LEU A 218 -11.32 19.39 2.45
C LEU A 218 -12.09 20.55 3.12
N LYS A 219 -13.15 20.26 3.88
CA LYS A 219 -13.91 21.23 4.66
C LYS A 219 -13.39 21.40 6.10
N SER A 220 -12.53 20.51 6.54
CA SER A 220 -12.03 20.51 7.92
C SER A 220 -10.85 21.49 8.09
N ASP A 221 -10.70 22.05 9.30
CA ASP A 221 -9.53 22.86 9.65
C ASP A 221 -8.22 22.05 9.60
N ILE A 222 -8.31 20.74 9.72
CA ILE A 222 -7.19 19.79 9.66
C ILE A 222 -6.51 19.82 8.28
N SER A 223 -7.27 20.03 7.21
CA SER A 223 -6.69 20.16 5.86
C SER A 223 -5.73 21.36 5.76
N ALA A 224 -6.04 22.46 6.43
CA ALA A 224 -5.21 23.66 6.46
C ALA A 224 -3.96 23.50 7.35
N GLU A 225 -4.03 22.70 8.42
CA GLU A 225 -2.89 22.39 9.29
C GLU A 225 -1.88 21.48 8.58
N VAL A 226 -2.35 20.44 7.90
CA VAL A 226 -1.51 19.45 7.24
C VAL A 226 -0.78 20.05 6.04
N CYS A 227 -1.41 20.94 5.26
CA CYS A 227 -0.78 21.63 4.13
C CYS A 227 0.27 22.71 4.53
N ARG A 228 0.43 23.04 5.81
CA ARG A 228 1.44 24.02 6.28
C ARG A 228 2.76 23.36 6.68
N HIS A 229 2.82 22.05 6.77
CA HIS A 229 3.99 21.27 7.22
C HIS A 229 4.73 20.57 6.08
N ASP A 230 4.25 20.69 4.83
CA ASP A 230 4.93 20.36 3.59
C ASP A 230 5.55 21.64 2.99
#